data_1e6a19563b803e71287d49a43b807392
#
_entry.id   1e6a19563b803e71287d49a43b807392
#
_cell.length_a   1.000
_cell.length_b   1.000
_cell.length_c   1.000
_cell.angle_alpha   90.00
_cell.angle_beta   90.00
_cell.angle_gamma   90.00
#
_symmetry.space_group_name_H-M   'P 1'
#
loop_
_entity.id
_entity.type
_entity.pdbx_description
1 polymer ?
#
loop_
_entity_poly.entity_id
_entity_poly.type
_entity_poly.pdbx_seq_one_letter_code
_entity_poly.pdbx_strand_id
1 'polypeptide(L)'
;MAQVRPAPDTGRWIRTLIIAAATLFAGGTPAGARAAPELGLADAERVAVERDAVLAQLAAESAGMRQRAVAEGSLTDPRLRIGAVNVPVDDWSLTADDMTMVEVGVSQEFPSGRTRSLARQRMEQISTASQAAAQDRRRAVQREVRRLWVELAWTAAARELVDGQVEWVQQMRNAARARYAAGEGRQIDLLQAGLDVAMLREQQLDLDREEAMRRSQLARWLGEEDAARAGPFTLPARAEVPPLETLEARLESHPAQQDYARRLEAAQTGVELAEQATRPGWMVDLSYGFRGGEMDGKPRSDMFTAMVSVDLPFLRGGRTSAEVAAARSDAEGLHEMHIDHQREMRAMLAEAWIEVRRAGEIEKFYETDLLPLADQTVQAALLAYRGNRAMFDDIVAARRVALETGLKRLRIAADRAQAQYQIDYLAGVSP
;
A
#
# COMPACT_ATOMS: atom_id res chain seq x y z
N MET A 1 29.28 -64.26 -9.68
CA MET A 1 29.18 -64.18 -11.14
C MET A 1 27.75 -64.10 -11.53
N ALA A 2 27.26 -62.86 -11.79
CA ALA A 2 26.00 -62.59 -12.45
C ALA A 2 26.17 -61.27 -13.16
N GLN A 3 26.05 -61.29 -14.48
CA GLN A 3 26.32 -60.16 -15.38
C GLN A 3 25.21 -59.09 -15.32
N VAL A 4 25.65 -57.85 -15.20
CA VAL A 4 24.84 -56.69 -15.41
C VAL A 4 24.78 -56.38 -16.90
N ARG A 5 23.57 -56.25 -17.47
CA ARG A 5 23.32 -55.75 -18.83
C ARG A 5 23.20 -54.26 -18.84
N PRO A 6 23.80 -53.54 -19.80
CA PRO A 6 23.63 -52.10 -19.94
C PRO A 6 22.36 -51.77 -20.73
N ALA A 7 21.77 -50.60 -20.40
CA ALA A 7 20.63 -49.97 -21.06
C ALA A 7 21.02 -49.37 -22.43
N PRO A 8 20.05 -49.20 -23.37
CA PRO A 8 20.33 -48.76 -24.72
C PRO A 8 20.53 -47.24 -24.83
N ASP A 9 21.53 -46.91 -25.62
CA ASP A 9 21.98 -45.62 -26.07
C ASP A 9 20.95 -44.97 -27.05
N THR A 10 20.37 -43.81 -26.69
CA THR A 10 19.56 -42.96 -27.59
C THR A 10 20.30 -41.67 -27.92
N GLY A 11 21.48 -41.81 -28.49
CA GLY A 11 22.20 -40.70 -29.08
C GLY A 11 22.36 -40.89 -30.56
N ARG A 12 21.54 -40.25 -31.38
CA ARG A 12 21.83 -39.92 -32.80
C ARG A 12 20.53 -39.51 -33.51
N TRP A 13 20.33 -38.21 -33.68
CA TRP A 13 19.64 -37.57 -34.82
C TRP A 13 19.62 -36.05 -34.60
N ILE A 14 20.73 -35.36 -34.67
CA ILE A 14 20.80 -33.92 -35.03
C ILE A 14 22.13 -33.72 -35.76
N ARG A 15 22.13 -33.94 -37.06
CA ARG A 15 23.14 -33.38 -37.97
C ARG A 15 22.45 -33.05 -39.29
N THR A 16 22.73 -31.84 -39.76
CA THR A 16 22.58 -31.31 -41.13
C THR A 16 21.24 -30.66 -41.45
N LEU A 17 21.23 -29.34 -41.29
CA LEU A 17 20.72 -28.41 -42.32
C LEU A 17 21.33 -27.04 -42.06
N ILE A 18 22.54 -26.82 -42.58
CA ILE A 18 23.11 -25.52 -42.87
C ILE A 18 22.62 -25.15 -44.28
N ILE A 19 21.67 -24.23 -44.34
CA ILE A 19 21.35 -23.53 -45.60
C ILE A 19 21.77 -22.07 -45.41
N ALA A 20 22.74 -21.69 -46.21
CA ALA A 20 23.23 -20.33 -46.39
C ALA A 20 22.08 -19.43 -46.86
N ALA A 21 21.79 -18.37 -46.15
CA ALA A 21 21.05 -17.20 -46.64
C ALA A 21 21.97 -15.97 -46.58
N ALA A 22 22.42 -15.60 -47.76
CA ALA A 22 23.28 -14.47 -48.00
C ALA A 22 22.56 -13.14 -47.67
N THR A 23 23.23 -12.33 -46.89
CA THR A 23 23.22 -10.88 -46.73
C THR A 23 22.47 -10.09 -47.80
N LEU A 24 21.40 -9.41 -47.36
CA LEU A 24 20.99 -8.12 -47.88
C LEU A 24 21.09 -7.12 -46.72
N PHE A 25 22.24 -6.44 -46.66
CA PHE A 25 22.44 -5.25 -45.87
C PHE A 25 21.65 -4.11 -46.54
N ALA A 26 20.36 -4.01 -46.26
CA ALA A 26 19.62 -2.78 -46.47
C ALA A 26 19.99 -1.87 -45.31
N GLY A 27 20.71 -0.79 -45.58
CA GLY A 27 21.00 0.27 -44.64
C GLY A 27 19.72 0.88 -44.06
N GLY A 28 19.24 0.33 -42.96
CA GLY A 28 18.26 0.96 -42.11
C GLY A 28 18.97 2.09 -41.37
N THR A 29 18.68 3.33 -41.75
CA THR A 29 18.92 4.49 -40.90
C THR A 29 18.40 4.12 -39.49
N PRO A 30 19.17 4.38 -38.42
CA PRO A 30 18.63 4.18 -37.08
C PRO A 30 17.38 5.06 -36.98
N ALA A 31 16.21 4.43 -36.92
CA ALA A 31 14.99 5.11 -36.55
C ALA A 31 15.34 5.85 -35.26
N GLY A 32 15.39 7.17 -35.31
CA GLY A 32 15.69 8.00 -34.16
C GLY A 32 14.86 7.48 -33.00
N ALA A 33 15.50 7.14 -31.91
CA ALA A 33 14.85 6.72 -30.70
C ALA A 33 13.82 7.81 -30.35
N ARG A 34 12.55 7.55 -30.71
CA ARG A 34 11.45 8.45 -30.41
C ARG A 34 11.45 8.46 -28.87
N ALA A 35 11.81 9.60 -28.28
CA ALA A 35 11.74 9.76 -26.83
C ALA A 35 10.38 9.21 -26.40
N ALA A 36 10.39 8.24 -25.49
CA ALA A 36 9.15 7.68 -24.98
C ALA A 36 8.30 8.84 -24.45
N PRO A 37 6.99 8.86 -24.69
CA PRO A 37 6.14 9.97 -24.26
C PRO A 37 6.30 10.23 -22.76
N GLU A 38 6.26 11.51 -22.38
CA GLU A 38 6.27 11.91 -20.98
C GLU A 38 5.12 11.22 -20.24
N LEU A 39 5.38 10.83 -18.99
CA LEU A 39 4.41 10.13 -18.13
C LEU A 39 3.66 11.17 -17.30
N GLY A 40 2.38 11.40 -17.61
CA GLY A 40 1.53 12.32 -16.85
C GLY A 40 1.09 11.76 -15.48
N LEU A 41 0.50 12.61 -14.63
CA LEU A 41 0.09 12.25 -13.27
C LEU A 41 -0.87 11.04 -13.25
N ALA A 42 -1.90 11.02 -14.09
CA ALA A 42 -2.88 9.94 -14.13
C ALA A 42 -2.25 8.58 -14.51
N ASP A 43 -1.32 8.58 -15.45
CA ASP A 43 -0.57 7.37 -15.82
C ASP A 43 0.40 6.94 -14.72
N ALA A 44 1.05 7.90 -14.05
CA ALA A 44 1.91 7.64 -12.90
C ALA A 44 1.11 6.97 -11.75
N GLU A 45 -0.08 7.47 -11.43
CA GLU A 45 -0.97 6.84 -10.45
C GLU A 45 -1.33 5.40 -10.82
N ARG A 46 -1.67 5.16 -12.09
CA ARG A 46 -2.02 3.82 -12.58
C ARG A 46 -0.83 2.87 -12.46
N VAL A 47 0.34 3.27 -12.92
CA VAL A 47 1.57 2.47 -12.84
C VAL A 47 1.94 2.16 -11.38
N ALA A 48 1.84 3.14 -10.48
CA ALA A 48 2.12 2.96 -9.07
C ALA A 48 1.18 1.94 -8.41
N VAL A 49 -0.11 2.00 -8.73
CA VAL A 49 -1.11 1.04 -8.25
C VAL A 49 -0.86 -0.36 -8.80
N GLU A 50 -0.53 -0.49 -10.09
CA GLU A 50 -0.26 -1.78 -10.72
C GLU A 50 1.00 -2.46 -10.15
N ARG A 51 2.00 -1.69 -9.72
CA ARG A 51 3.26 -2.19 -9.17
C ARG A 51 3.26 -2.37 -7.65
N ASP A 52 2.23 -1.92 -6.94
CA ASP A 52 2.22 -1.96 -5.48
C ASP A 52 2.12 -3.40 -4.94
N ALA A 53 3.21 -3.87 -4.32
CA ALA A 53 3.30 -5.21 -3.78
C ALA A 53 2.32 -5.47 -2.62
N VAL A 54 1.93 -4.42 -1.87
CA VAL A 54 0.96 -4.55 -0.76
C VAL A 54 -0.44 -4.80 -1.32
N LEU A 55 -0.80 -4.22 -2.46
CA LEU A 55 -2.05 -4.55 -3.16
C LEU A 55 -2.08 -6.01 -3.61
N ALA A 56 -0.98 -6.52 -4.17
CA ALA A 56 -0.87 -7.93 -4.54
C ALA A 56 -0.96 -8.85 -3.31
N GLN A 57 -0.32 -8.48 -2.19
CA GLN A 57 -0.43 -9.19 -0.91
C GLN A 57 -1.88 -9.25 -0.41
N LEU A 58 -2.59 -8.11 -0.34
CA LEU A 58 -3.97 -8.05 0.14
C LEU A 58 -4.93 -8.85 -0.76
N ALA A 59 -4.71 -8.84 -2.08
CA ALA A 59 -5.47 -9.67 -3.01
C ALA A 59 -5.23 -11.17 -2.77
N ALA A 60 -3.99 -11.59 -2.55
CA ALA A 60 -3.64 -12.97 -2.21
C ALA A 60 -4.21 -13.38 -0.85
N GLU A 61 -4.15 -12.50 0.15
CA GLU A 61 -4.74 -12.71 1.47
C GLU A 61 -6.26 -12.94 1.37
N SER A 62 -6.98 -12.05 0.67
CA SER A 62 -8.41 -12.20 0.44
C SER A 62 -8.75 -13.52 -0.27
N ALA A 63 -7.97 -13.90 -1.28
CA ALA A 63 -8.14 -15.18 -1.97
C ALA A 63 -7.87 -16.37 -1.03
N GLY A 64 -6.83 -16.30 -0.21
CA GLY A 64 -6.51 -17.31 0.80
C GLY A 64 -7.62 -17.48 1.83
N MET A 65 -8.20 -16.38 2.32
CA MET A 65 -9.31 -16.44 3.29
C MET A 65 -10.58 -17.06 2.68
N ARG A 66 -10.86 -16.82 1.39
CA ARG A 66 -11.97 -17.52 0.68
C ARG A 66 -11.76 -19.03 0.62
N GLN A 67 -10.53 -19.49 0.37
CA GLN A 67 -10.24 -20.92 0.39
C GLN A 67 -10.32 -21.52 1.79
N ARG A 68 -9.86 -20.79 2.80
CA ARG A 68 -10.04 -21.18 4.21
C ARG A 68 -11.50 -21.27 4.59
N ALA A 69 -12.35 -20.36 4.11
CA ALA A 69 -13.80 -20.41 4.33
C ALA A 69 -14.41 -21.72 3.82
N VAL A 70 -13.96 -22.22 2.67
CA VAL A 70 -14.38 -23.52 2.14
C VAL A 70 -13.88 -24.66 3.05
N ALA A 71 -12.61 -24.63 3.43
CA ALA A 71 -12.00 -25.67 4.25
C ALA A 71 -12.64 -25.75 5.65
N GLU A 72 -12.77 -24.63 6.35
CA GLU A 72 -13.37 -24.58 7.69
C GLU A 72 -14.89 -24.81 7.69
N GLY A 73 -15.55 -24.56 6.57
CA GLY A 73 -16.96 -24.89 6.35
C GLY A 73 -17.22 -26.37 6.06
N SER A 74 -16.19 -27.14 5.74
CA SER A 74 -16.29 -28.57 5.44
C SER A 74 -16.24 -29.41 6.70
N LEU A 75 -16.66 -30.68 6.60
CA LEU A 75 -16.34 -31.67 7.64
C LEU A 75 -14.86 -31.99 7.62
N THR A 76 -14.31 -32.36 8.76
CA THR A 76 -12.99 -32.97 8.87
C THR A 76 -12.96 -34.27 8.10
N ASP A 77 -11.79 -34.68 7.58
CA ASP A 77 -11.67 -35.93 6.86
C ASP A 77 -12.02 -37.12 7.75
N PRO A 78 -12.71 -38.12 7.22
CA PRO A 78 -12.94 -39.37 7.94
C PRO A 78 -11.60 -40.06 8.22
N ARG A 79 -11.49 -40.63 9.42
CA ARG A 79 -10.27 -41.34 9.83
C ARG A 79 -10.44 -42.83 9.62
N LEU A 80 -9.56 -43.44 8.84
CA LEU A 80 -9.45 -44.89 8.73
C LEU A 80 -8.58 -45.42 9.87
N ARG A 81 -9.06 -46.42 10.60
CA ARG A 81 -8.34 -47.13 11.65
C ARG A 81 -8.18 -48.59 11.24
N ILE A 82 -6.98 -49.10 11.35
CA ILE A 82 -6.65 -50.51 11.16
C ILE A 82 -5.80 -50.95 12.34
N GLY A 83 -6.18 -52.04 12.99
CA GLY A 83 -5.47 -52.51 14.18
C GLY A 83 -5.83 -53.93 14.56
N ALA A 84 -5.01 -54.56 15.39
CA ALA A 84 -5.35 -55.79 16.07
C ALA A 84 -5.83 -55.44 17.49
N VAL A 85 -6.96 -56.01 17.90
CA VAL A 85 -7.63 -55.69 19.15
C VAL A 85 -7.71 -56.98 19.99
N ASN A 86 -7.52 -56.83 21.32
CA ASN A 86 -7.53 -57.94 22.28
C ASN A 86 -6.52 -59.05 21.96
N VAL A 87 -5.33 -58.66 21.54
CA VAL A 87 -4.21 -59.64 21.28
C VAL A 87 -3.62 -60.03 22.66
N PRO A 88 -3.59 -61.32 23.00
CA PRO A 88 -2.96 -61.77 24.23
C PRO A 88 -1.47 -61.40 24.25
N VAL A 89 -0.99 -60.88 25.37
CA VAL A 89 0.43 -60.46 25.49
C VAL A 89 1.38 -61.63 25.78
N ASP A 90 0.83 -62.78 26.17
CA ASP A 90 1.58 -63.95 26.56
C ASP A 90 2.12 -64.73 25.34
N ASP A 91 1.36 -64.79 24.25
CA ASP A 91 1.73 -65.53 23.03
C ASP A 91 1.61 -64.71 21.74
N TRP A 92 1.09 -63.48 21.79
CA TRP A 92 0.88 -62.58 20.63
C TRP A 92 0.09 -63.26 19.49
N SER A 93 -0.78 -64.22 19.83
CA SER A 93 -1.56 -64.95 18.85
C SER A 93 -2.78 -64.16 18.41
N LEU A 94 -3.07 -64.15 17.09
CA LEU A 94 -4.30 -63.58 16.54
C LEU A 94 -5.49 -64.53 16.57
N THR A 95 -5.28 -65.79 17.05
CA THR A 95 -6.28 -66.86 17.01
C THR A 95 -6.46 -67.60 18.34
N ALA A 96 -5.60 -67.35 19.34
CA ALA A 96 -5.63 -68.10 20.63
C ALA A 96 -6.79 -67.68 21.52
N ASP A 97 -7.17 -66.40 21.53
CA ASP A 97 -8.23 -65.86 22.33
C ASP A 97 -9.49 -65.58 21.50
N ASP A 98 -10.65 -65.82 22.08
CA ASP A 98 -11.94 -65.70 21.42
C ASP A 98 -12.29 -64.23 21.03
N MET A 99 -11.71 -63.28 21.74
CA MET A 99 -11.98 -61.84 21.54
C MET A 99 -10.95 -61.18 20.62
N THR A 100 -9.87 -61.88 20.21
CA THR A 100 -8.86 -61.32 19.31
C THR A 100 -9.41 -61.15 17.90
N MET A 101 -9.22 -59.95 17.34
CA MET A 101 -9.67 -59.62 16.00
C MET A 101 -8.74 -58.63 15.33
N VAL A 102 -8.71 -58.67 14.01
CA VAL A 102 -8.16 -57.57 13.18
C VAL A 102 -9.30 -56.67 12.79
N GLU A 103 -9.24 -55.41 13.24
CA GLU A 103 -10.31 -54.45 13.06
C GLU A 103 -9.96 -53.43 11.98
N VAL A 104 -10.93 -53.15 11.10
CA VAL A 104 -10.90 -52.00 10.18
C VAL A 104 -12.09 -51.14 10.49
N GLY A 105 -11.85 -49.85 10.79
CA GLY A 105 -12.90 -48.94 11.17
C GLY A 105 -12.78 -47.56 10.49
N VAL A 106 -13.88 -46.87 10.37
CA VAL A 106 -13.96 -45.50 9.88
C VAL A 106 -14.66 -44.66 10.92
N SER A 107 -14.05 -43.52 11.31
CA SER A 107 -14.67 -42.56 12.21
C SER A 107 -14.84 -41.20 11.53
N GLN A 108 -15.98 -40.54 11.78
CA GLN A 108 -16.32 -39.22 11.30
C GLN A 108 -16.78 -38.33 12.48
N GLU A 109 -16.13 -37.18 12.60
CA GLU A 109 -16.48 -36.15 13.59
C GLU A 109 -17.49 -35.15 13.00
N PHE A 110 -18.49 -34.78 13.81
CA PHE A 110 -19.49 -33.78 13.48
C PHE A 110 -19.47 -32.69 14.56
N PRO A 111 -18.86 -31.53 14.27
CA PRO A 111 -18.80 -30.40 15.17
C PRO A 111 -20.20 -29.91 15.59
N SER A 112 -20.29 -29.35 16.80
CA SER A 112 -21.55 -28.89 17.40
C SER A 112 -22.24 -27.79 16.57
N GLY A 113 -23.55 -27.88 16.49
CA GLY A 113 -24.41 -26.81 16.01
C GLY A 113 -24.00 -26.13 14.71
N ARG A 114 -23.78 -24.82 14.81
CA ARG A 114 -23.42 -23.94 13.69
C ARG A 114 -21.93 -23.72 13.49
N THR A 115 -21.06 -24.48 14.16
CA THR A 115 -19.59 -24.26 14.18
C THR A 115 -19.02 -24.07 12.78
N ARG A 116 -19.30 -24.97 11.84
CA ARG A 116 -18.79 -24.91 10.46
C ARG A 116 -19.30 -23.69 9.69
N SER A 117 -20.61 -23.40 9.82
CA SER A 117 -21.20 -22.23 9.12
C SER A 117 -20.67 -20.91 9.65
N LEU A 118 -20.42 -20.80 10.94
CA LEU A 118 -19.84 -19.61 11.58
C LEU A 118 -18.35 -19.48 11.26
N ALA A 119 -17.60 -20.57 11.27
CA ALA A 119 -16.19 -20.56 10.86
C ALA A 119 -16.06 -20.09 9.39
N ARG A 120 -16.85 -20.64 8.49
CA ARG A 120 -16.93 -20.19 7.11
C ARG A 120 -17.29 -18.70 7.01
N GLN A 121 -18.35 -18.26 7.65
CA GLN A 121 -18.81 -16.86 7.65
C GLN A 121 -17.72 -15.92 8.15
N ARG A 122 -17.02 -16.26 9.23
CA ARG A 122 -15.91 -15.47 9.77
C ARG A 122 -14.79 -15.30 8.73
N MET A 123 -14.39 -16.36 8.03
CA MET A 123 -13.35 -16.28 6.99
C MET A 123 -13.81 -15.45 5.78
N GLU A 124 -15.09 -15.53 5.38
CA GLU A 124 -15.67 -14.70 4.33
C GLU A 124 -15.66 -13.20 4.73
N GLN A 125 -15.98 -12.87 5.98
CA GLN A 125 -15.92 -11.50 6.52
C GLN A 125 -14.49 -10.97 6.53
N ILE A 126 -13.50 -11.76 6.95
CA ILE A 126 -12.08 -11.39 6.91
C ILE A 126 -11.63 -11.18 5.45
N SER A 127 -12.08 -12.03 4.51
CA SER A 127 -11.78 -11.83 3.09
C SER A 127 -12.33 -10.50 2.55
N THR A 128 -13.55 -10.10 2.95
CA THR A 128 -14.13 -8.80 2.57
C THR A 128 -13.44 -7.62 3.24
N ALA A 129 -12.94 -7.78 4.47
CA ALA A 129 -12.08 -6.81 5.13
C ALA A 129 -10.79 -6.57 4.34
N SER A 130 -10.09 -7.64 3.94
CA SER A 130 -8.88 -7.52 3.11
C SER A 130 -9.14 -6.86 1.75
N GLN A 131 -10.35 -7.04 1.16
CA GLN A 131 -10.73 -6.33 -0.07
C GLN A 131 -10.93 -4.83 0.17
N ALA A 132 -11.54 -4.44 1.28
CA ALA A 132 -11.69 -3.04 1.67
C ALA A 132 -10.33 -2.40 1.96
N ALA A 133 -9.44 -3.10 2.68
CA ALA A 133 -8.06 -2.67 2.90
C ALA A 133 -7.28 -2.48 1.59
N ALA A 134 -7.51 -3.32 0.56
CA ALA A 134 -6.91 -3.14 -0.76
C ALA A 134 -7.43 -1.88 -1.47
N GLN A 135 -8.70 -1.55 -1.31
CA GLN A 135 -9.26 -0.31 -1.88
C GLN A 135 -8.69 0.93 -1.19
N ASP A 136 -8.55 0.89 0.15
CA ASP A 136 -7.89 1.95 0.91
C ASP A 136 -6.42 2.11 0.47
N ARG A 137 -5.68 1.00 0.39
CA ARG A 137 -4.28 1.02 -0.09
C ARG A 137 -4.13 1.65 -1.47
N ARG A 138 -5.03 1.34 -2.39
CA ARG A 138 -5.05 1.95 -3.73
C ARG A 138 -5.14 3.48 -3.64
N ARG A 139 -6.10 4.00 -2.86
CA ARG A 139 -6.26 5.45 -2.65
C ARG A 139 -5.05 6.07 -1.97
N ALA A 140 -4.48 5.38 -0.99
CA ALA A 140 -3.28 5.84 -0.29
C ALA A 140 -2.06 5.93 -1.22
N VAL A 141 -1.87 4.96 -2.14
CA VAL A 141 -0.81 5.00 -3.17
C VAL A 141 -1.02 6.19 -4.10
N GLN A 142 -2.24 6.41 -4.60
CA GLN A 142 -2.57 7.54 -5.45
C GLN A 142 -2.29 8.88 -4.75
N ARG A 143 -2.74 9.04 -3.49
CA ARG A 143 -2.44 10.23 -2.68
C ARG A 143 -0.94 10.46 -2.55
N GLU A 144 -0.15 9.42 -2.31
CA GLU A 144 1.30 9.56 -2.13
C GLU A 144 2.00 9.97 -3.44
N VAL A 145 1.59 9.42 -4.58
CA VAL A 145 2.08 9.85 -5.90
C VAL A 145 1.73 11.32 -6.16
N ARG A 146 0.49 11.75 -5.87
CA ARG A 146 0.05 13.15 -6.00
C ARG A 146 0.88 14.08 -5.10
N ARG A 147 1.13 13.67 -3.86
CA ARG A 147 1.98 14.44 -2.93
C ARG A 147 3.38 14.67 -3.50
N LEU A 148 4.02 13.62 -3.99
CA LEU A 148 5.34 13.72 -4.60
C LEU A 148 5.32 14.56 -5.88
N TRP A 149 4.26 14.45 -6.66
CA TRP A 149 4.06 15.25 -7.86
C TRP A 149 3.98 16.75 -7.57
N VAL A 150 3.23 17.14 -6.54
CA VAL A 150 3.12 18.52 -6.06
C VAL A 150 4.47 19.05 -5.57
N GLU A 151 5.24 18.24 -4.84
CA GLU A 151 6.59 18.63 -4.40
C GLU A 151 7.51 18.90 -5.60
N LEU A 152 7.49 18.02 -6.61
CA LEU A 152 8.26 18.21 -7.85
C LEU A 152 7.78 19.44 -8.62
N ALA A 153 6.46 19.69 -8.66
CA ALA A 153 5.89 20.88 -9.29
C ALA A 153 6.32 22.17 -8.58
N TRP A 154 6.34 22.17 -7.25
CA TRP A 154 6.87 23.27 -6.46
C TRP A 154 8.36 23.51 -6.74
N THR A 155 9.18 22.45 -6.71
CA THR A 155 10.61 22.54 -6.98
C THR A 155 10.90 23.12 -8.38
N ALA A 156 10.15 22.66 -9.40
CA ALA A 156 10.28 23.16 -10.76
C ALA A 156 9.93 24.66 -10.87
N ALA A 157 8.80 25.07 -10.27
CA ALA A 157 8.38 26.47 -10.27
C ALA A 157 9.31 27.37 -9.44
N ALA A 158 9.80 26.89 -8.30
CA ALA A 158 10.79 27.60 -7.48
C ALA A 158 12.10 27.80 -8.23
N ARG A 159 12.55 26.77 -8.97
CA ARG A 159 13.75 26.85 -9.82
C ARG A 159 13.62 27.94 -10.89
N GLU A 160 12.50 28.01 -11.58
CA GLU A 160 12.24 29.07 -12.60
C GLU A 160 12.38 30.46 -12.00
N LEU A 161 11.84 30.70 -10.81
CA LEU A 161 11.98 31.99 -10.11
C LEU A 161 13.44 32.30 -9.73
N VAL A 162 14.15 31.31 -9.19
CA VAL A 162 15.55 31.48 -8.79
C VAL A 162 16.45 31.71 -10.02
N ASP A 163 16.24 30.96 -11.10
CA ASP A 163 17.00 31.11 -12.36
C ASP A 163 16.81 32.51 -12.95
N GLY A 164 15.58 33.02 -12.97
CA GLY A 164 15.32 34.40 -13.39
C GLY A 164 16.00 35.44 -12.49
N GLN A 165 16.09 35.16 -11.19
CA GLN A 165 16.83 36.03 -10.27
C GLN A 165 18.35 35.97 -10.50
N VAL A 166 18.91 34.81 -10.74
CA VAL A 166 20.34 34.64 -11.09
C VAL A 166 20.70 35.44 -12.33
N GLU A 167 19.91 35.37 -13.39
CA GLU A 167 20.13 36.13 -14.62
C GLU A 167 20.12 37.63 -14.36
N TRP A 168 19.14 38.10 -13.57
CA TRP A 168 19.05 39.51 -13.24
C TRP A 168 20.23 40.00 -12.42
N VAL A 169 20.65 39.29 -11.36
CA VAL A 169 21.80 39.66 -10.52
C VAL A 169 23.11 39.62 -11.32
N GLN A 170 23.26 38.70 -12.27
CA GLN A 170 24.40 38.65 -13.16
C GLN A 170 24.48 39.89 -14.05
N GLN A 171 23.35 40.35 -14.60
CA GLN A 171 23.28 41.61 -15.38
C GLN A 171 23.70 42.81 -14.50
N MET A 172 23.19 42.89 -13.30
CA MET A 172 23.54 43.94 -12.33
C MET A 172 25.00 43.90 -11.93
N ARG A 173 25.58 42.71 -11.72
CA ARG A 173 27.02 42.54 -11.46
C ARG A 173 27.88 43.04 -12.64
N ASN A 174 27.48 42.77 -13.87
CA ASN A 174 28.18 43.25 -15.07
C ASN A 174 28.12 44.80 -15.16
N ALA A 175 26.95 45.40 -14.83
CA ALA A 175 26.80 46.85 -14.78
C ALA A 175 27.67 47.46 -13.65
N ALA A 176 27.68 46.89 -12.46
CA ALA A 176 28.53 47.34 -11.34
C ALA A 176 30.02 47.26 -11.69
N ARG A 177 30.43 46.18 -12.39
CA ARG A 177 31.81 46.01 -12.87
C ARG A 177 32.22 47.09 -13.90
N ALA A 178 31.35 47.42 -14.85
CA ALA A 178 31.60 48.44 -15.86
C ALA A 178 31.73 49.84 -15.20
N ARG A 179 30.85 50.20 -14.26
CA ARG A 179 30.94 51.48 -13.51
C ARG A 179 32.19 51.55 -12.65
N TYR A 180 32.59 50.49 -11.99
CA TYR A 180 33.81 50.43 -11.19
C TYR A 180 35.09 50.64 -12.10
N ALA A 181 35.09 49.97 -13.24
CA ALA A 181 36.19 50.14 -14.22
C ALA A 181 36.29 51.56 -14.81
N ALA A 182 35.14 52.26 -14.91
CA ALA A 182 35.06 53.66 -15.33
C ALA A 182 35.43 54.68 -14.19
N GLY A 183 35.64 54.18 -12.97
CA GLY A 183 35.86 55.03 -11.78
C GLY A 183 34.60 55.67 -11.22
N GLU A 184 33.41 55.29 -11.70
CA GLU A 184 32.11 55.82 -11.28
C GLU A 184 31.37 54.96 -10.26
N GLY A 185 31.88 53.73 -9.99
CA GLY A 185 31.25 52.73 -9.09
C GLY A 185 32.10 52.45 -7.87
N ARG A 186 31.46 51.90 -6.82
CA ARG A 186 32.17 51.46 -5.61
C ARG A 186 32.55 49.99 -5.74
N GLN A 187 33.73 49.61 -5.22
CA GLN A 187 34.17 48.23 -5.17
C GLN A 187 33.22 47.34 -4.38
N ILE A 188 32.57 47.87 -3.32
CA ILE A 188 31.66 47.15 -2.49
C ILE A 188 30.43 46.66 -3.28
N ASP A 189 29.88 47.45 -4.22
CA ASP A 189 28.74 47.08 -5.05
C ASP A 189 29.05 45.86 -5.94
N LEU A 190 30.29 45.77 -6.46
CA LEU A 190 30.74 44.62 -7.24
C LEU A 190 30.90 43.36 -6.38
N LEU A 191 31.42 43.49 -5.15
CA LEU A 191 31.61 42.37 -4.23
C LEU A 191 30.25 41.85 -3.72
N GLN A 192 29.30 42.74 -3.39
CA GLN A 192 27.94 42.37 -2.99
C GLN A 192 27.22 41.62 -4.12
N ALA A 193 27.23 42.13 -5.35
CA ALA A 193 26.66 41.43 -6.49
C ALA A 193 27.29 40.04 -6.72
N GLY A 194 28.59 39.90 -6.45
CA GLY A 194 29.29 38.62 -6.50
C GLY A 194 28.79 37.65 -5.43
N LEU A 195 28.60 38.12 -4.21
CA LEU A 195 28.06 37.33 -3.10
C LEU A 195 26.62 36.89 -3.36
N ASP A 196 25.76 37.79 -3.86
CA ASP A 196 24.37 37.47 -4.18
C ASP A 196 24.26 36.38 -5.25
N VAL A 197 25.12 36.45 -6.31
CA VAL A 197 25.20 35.36 -7.31
C VAL A 197 25.59 34.03 -6.66
N ALA A 198 26.55 34.04 -5.73
CA ALA A 198 26.99 32.81 -5.04
C ALA A 198 25.88 32.21 -4.14
N MET A 199 25.14 33.09 -3.40
CA MET A 199 24.00 32.65 -2.58
C MET A 199 22.85 32.06 -3.43
N LEU A 200 22.53 32.69 -4.55
CA LEU A 200 21.52 32.15 -5.47
C LEU A 200 21.97 30.82 -6.10
N ARG A 201 23.27 30.68 -6.36
CA ARG A 201 23.82 29.40 -6.84
C ARG A 201 23.71 28.30 -5.81
N GLU A 202 23.96 28.58 -4.54
CA GLU A 202 23.69 27.66 -3.43
C GLU A 202 22.22 27.22 -3.42
N GLN A 203 21.30 28.18 -3.54
CA GLN A 203 19.85 27.88 -3.60
C GLN A 203 19.48 27.01 -4.80
N GLN A 204 20.11 27.22 -5.98
CA GLN A 204 19.93 26.32 -7.13
C GLN A 204 20.38 24.89 -6.81
N LEU A 205 21.56 24.73 -6.16
CA LEU A 205 22.06 23.41 -5.78
C LEU A 205 21.15 22.72 -4.76
N ASP A 206 20.53 23.46 -3.84
CA ASP A 206 19.55 22.91 -2.90
C ASP A 206 18.29 22.45 -3.61
N LEU A 207 17.77 23.20 -4.57
CA LEU A 207 16.63 22.79 -5.40
C LEU A 207 16.95 21.56 -6.25
N ASP A 208 18.15 21.47 -6.84
CA ASP A 208 18.62 20.29 -7.56
C ASP A 208 18.64 19.05 -6.67
N ARG A 209 19.12 19.21 -5.44
CA ARG A 209 19.12 18.14 -4.45
C ARG A 209 17.71 17.71 -4.07
N GLU A 210 16.80 18.65 -3.84
CA GLU A 210 15.40 18.36 -3.52
C GLU A 210 14.71 17.63 -4.67
N GLU A 211 14.88 18.09 -5.91
CA GLU A 211 14.34 17.41 -7.08
C GLU A 211 14.83 15.97 -7.17
N ALA A 212 16.15 15.75 -7.05
CA ALA A 212 16.73 14.41 -7.09
C ALA A 212 16.17 13.49 -6.01
N MET A 213 16.01 14.00 -4.77
CA MET A 213 15.41 13.26 -3.67
C MET A 213 13.95 12.90 -3.94
N ARG A 214 13.13 13.84 -4.43
CA ARG A 214 11.72 13.59 -4.74
C ARG A 214 11.55 12.64 -5.92
N ARG A 215 12.39 12.73 -6.96
CA ARG A 215 12.42 11.77 -8.06
C ARG A 215 12.79 10.36 -7.59
N SER A 216 13.78 10.23 -6.70
CA SER A 216 14.12 8.94 -6.09
C SER A 216 12.97 8.36 -5.25
N GLN A 217 12.24 9.20 -4.50
CA GLN A 217 11.04 8.77 -3.79
C GLN A 217 9.93 8.32 -4.75
N LEU A 218 9.76 9.01 -5.87
CA LEU A 218 8.80 8.66 -6.92
C LEU A 218 9.19 7.34 -7.62
N ALA A 219 10.49 7.09 -7.82
CA ALA A 219 11.01 5.85 -8.41
C ALA A 219 10.66 4.60 -7.59
N ARG A 220 10.48 4.72 -6.25
CA ARG A 220 9.98 3.63 -5.42
C ARG A 220 8.60 3.13 -5.89
N TRP A 221 7.76 4.02 -6.40
CA TRP A 221 6.40 3.71 -6.83
C TRP A 221 6.30 3.35 -8.31
N LEU A 222 7.07 4.03 -9.16
CA LEU A 222 7.00 3.89 -10.60
C LEU A 222 8.08 2.97 -11.18
N GLY A 223 9.19 2.76 -10.45
CA GLY A 223 10.45 2.24 -11.01
C GLY A 223 11.27 3.37 -11.62
N GLU A 224 12.59 3.14 -11.78
CA GLU A 224 13.56 4.15 -12.24
C GLU A 224 13.23 4.72 -13.61
N GLU A 225 12.87 3.86 -14.56
CA GLU A 225 12.60 4.25 -15.95
C GLU A 225 11.39 5.18 -16.07
N ASP A 226 10.26 4.82 -15.44
CA ASP A 226 9.03 5.61 -15.50
C ASP A 226 9.15 6.89 -14.67
N ALA A 227 9.87 6.87 -13.54
CA ALA A 227 10.15 8.07 -12.75
C ALA A 227 11.01 9.09 -13.49
N ALA A 228 11.96 8.61 -14.34
CA ALA A 228 12.77 9.49 -15.19
C ALA A 228 11.94 10.17 -16.29
N ARG A 229 10.85 9.53 -16.74
CA ARG A 229 9.93 10.05 -17.77
C ARG A 229 8.77 10.86 -17.19
N ALA A 230 8.61 10.89 -15.88
CA ALA A 230 7.52 11.58 -15.20
C ALA A 230 7.64 13.10 -15.42
N GLY A 231 6.53 13.72 -15.79
CA GLY A 231 6.38 15.16 -16.04
C GLY A 231 5.33 15.45 -17.12
N PRO A 232 5.11 16.70 -17.46
CA PRO A 232 5.60 17.90 -16.77
C PRO A 232 4.95 18.06 -15.38
N PHE A 233 5.72 18.61 -14.44
CA PHE A 233 5.23 18.87 -13.10
C PHE A 233 4.66 20.29 -13.02
N THR A 234 3.35 20.38 -12.76
CA THR A 234 2.65 21.66 -12.61
C THR A 234 1.79 21.64 -11.34
N LEU A 235 1.74 22.78 -10.64
CA LEU A 235 0.83 22.93 -9.51
C LEU A 235 -0.62 22.94 -10.00
N PRO A 236 -1.52 22.18 -9.35
CA PRO A 236 -2.92 22.14 -9.76
C PRO A 236 -3.61 23.46 -9.49
N ALA A 237 -4.58 23.80 -10.34
CA ALA A 237 -5.42 24.95 -10.15
C ALA A 237 -6.20 24.89 -8.82
N ARG A 238 -6.65 26.07 -8.35
CA ARG A 238 -7.50 26.15 -7.15
C ARG A 238 -8.87 25.53 -7.46
N ALA A 239 -9.28 24.55 -6.65
CA ALA A 239 -10.61 23.96 -6.69
C ALA A 239 -11.45 24.43 -5.50
N GLU A 240 -12.76 24.54 -5.69
CA GLU A 240 -13.69 24.76 -4.58
C GLU A 240 -13.83 23.47 -3.76
N VAL A 241 -13.81 23.64 -2.44
CA VAL A 241 -13.97 22.54 -1.50
C VAL A 241 -15.39 22.57 -0.92
N PRO A 242 -16.11 21.44 -0.96
CA PRO A 242 -17.44 21.36 -0.35
C PRO A 242 -17.43 21.69 1.15
N PRO A 243 -18.58 22.02 1.75
CA PRO A 243 -18.71 22.19 3.20
C PRO A 243 -18.23 20.94 3.96
N LEU A 244 -17.65 21.15 5.15
CA LEU A 244 -17.07 20.08 5.96
C LEU A 244 -18.10 18.95 6.25
N GLU A 245 -19.33 19.32 6.58
CA GLU A 245 -20.42 18.36 6.90
C GLU A 245 -20.70 17.42 5.71
N THR A 246 -20.62 17.94 4.49
CA THR A 246 -20.80 17.11 3.27
C THR A 246 -19.68 16.12 3.08
N LEU A 247 -18.46 16.49 3.45
CA LEU A 247 -17.28 15.63 3.38
C LEU A 247 -17.27 14.59 4.50
N GLU A 248 -17.68 14.97 5.72
CA GLU A 248 -17.80 14.06 6.86
C GLU A 248 -18.80 12.93 6.59
N ALA A 249 -19.93 13.23 5.95
CA ALA A 249 -20.92 12.22 5.57
C ALA A 249 -20.34 11.15 4.61
N ARG A 250 -19.31 11.50 3.84
CA ARG A 250 -18.63 10.55 2.93
C ARG A 250 -17.63 9.63 3.64
N LEU A 251 -17.13 10.04 4.82
CA LEU A 251 -16.18 9.21 5.59
C LEU A 251 -16.76 7.85 5.97
N GLU A 252 -18.07 7.75 6.22
CA GLU A 252 -18.71 6.48 6.58
C GLU A 252 -18.55 5.42 5.47
N SER A 253 -18.50 5.85 4.21
CA SER A 253 -18.31 4.96 3.06
C SER A 253 -16.85 4.74 2.69
N HIS A 254 -15.89 5.28 3.48
CA HIS A 254 -14.48 5.14 3.18
C HIS A 254 -14.02 3.69 3.33
N PRO A 255 -13.18 3.15 2.40
CA PRO A 255 -12.74 1.75 2.46
C PRO A 255 -12.04 1.36 3.76
N ALA A 256 -11.26 2.24 4.37
CA ALA A 256 -10.65 1.97 5.68
C ALA A 256 -11.71 1.75 6.77
N GLN A 257 -12.81 2.52 6.79
CA GLN A 257 -13.92 2.29 7.71
C GLN A 257 -14.61 0.95 7.46
N GLN A 258 -14.76 0.58 6.20
CA GLN A 258 -15.34 -0.71 5.82
C GLN A 258 -14.44 -1.88 6.27
N ASP A 259 -13.11 -1.76 6.17
CA ASP A 259 -12.18 -2.76 6.69
C ASP A 259 -12.40 -2.99 8.19
N TYR A 260 -12.40 -1.92 9.00
CA TYR A 260 -12.64 -2.01 10.44
C TYR A 260 -14.02 -2.60 10.75
N ALA A 261 -15.07 -2.17 10.06
CA ALA A 261 -16.42 -2.69 10.25
C ALA A 261 -16.49 -4.20 9.96
N ARG A 262 -15.87 -4.68 8.87
CA ARG A 262 -15.84 -6.11 8.53
C ARG A 262 -15.00 -6.95 9.49
N ARG A 263 -13.90 -6.40 10.01
CA ARG A 263 -13.12 -7.06 11.06
C ARG A 263 -13.91 -7.18 12.36
N LEU A 264 -14.67 -6.16 12.73
CA LEU A 264 -15.56 -6.19 13.89
C LEU A 264 -16.66 -7.23 13.72
N GLU A 265 -17.32 -7.30 12.56
CA GLU A 265 -18.29 -8.35 12.24
C GLU A 265 -17.67 -9.75 12.35
N ALA A 266 -16.44 -9.93 11.85
CA ALA A 266 -15.72 -11.20 11.95
C ALA A 266 -15.38 -11.57 13.41
N ALA A 267 -15.05 -10.59 14.26
CA ALA A 267 -14.81 -10.80 15.68
C ALA A 267 -16.12 -11.18 16.43
N GLN A 268 -17.23 -10.51 16.11
CA GLN A 268 -18.55 -10.85 16.66
C GLN A 268 -18.97 -12.28 16.24
N THR A 269 -18.74 -12.66 14.99
CA THR A 269 -18.92 -14.05 14.53
C THR A 269 -17.99 -15.01 15.28
N GLY A 270 -16.79 -14.55 15.66
CA GLY A 270 -15.85 -15.27 16.51
C GLY A 270 -16.41 -15.54 17.91
N VAL A 271 -17.13 -14.58 18.49
CA VAL A 271 -17.84 -14.77 19.78
C VAL A 271 -18.92 -15.86 19.64
N GLU A 272 -19.77 -15.76 18.60
CA GLU A 272 -20.78 -16.79 18.33
C GLU A 272 -20.14 -18.17 18.13
N LEU A 273 -19.00 -18.24 17.45
CA LEU A 273 -18.26 -19.47 17.24
C LEU A 273 -17.75 -20.06 18.57
N ALA A 274 -17.18 -19.22 19.45
CA ALA A 274 -16.75 -19.65 20.79
C ALA A 274 -17.94 -20.16 21.61
N GLU A 275 -19.11 -19.55 21.49
CA GLU A 275 -20.33 -20.01 22.12
C GLU A 275 -20.80 -21.39 21.63
N GLN A 276 -20.52 -21.78 20.37
CA GLN A 276 -20.81 -23.13 19.91
C GLN A 276 -20.02 -24.20 20.64
N ALA A 277 -18.84 -23.90 21.20
CA ALA A 277 -18.05 -24.84 22.00
C ALA A 277 -18.73 -25.25 23.31
N THR A 278 -19.78 -24.53 23.71
CA THR A 278 -20.65 -24.93 24.86
C THR A 278 -21.64 -26.05 24.51
N ARG A 279 -21.85 -26.35 23.23
CA ARG A 279 -22.77 -27.36 22.73
C ARG A 279 -22.04 -28.69 22.46
N PRO A 280 -22.73 -29.84 22.67
CA PRO A 280 -22.12 -31.14 22.35
C PRO A 280 -21.82 -31.29 20.87
N GLY A 281 -20.58 -31.71 20.54
CA GLY A 281 -20.26 -32.35 19.31
C GLY A 281 -20.47 -33.85 19.38
N TRP A 282 -20.44 -34.54 18.28
CA TRP A 282 -20.60 -35.99 18.25
C TRP A 282 -19.74 -36.62 17.16
N MET A 283 -19.38 -37.87 17.34
CA MET A 283 -18.56 -38.65 16.41
C MET A 283 -19.24 -40.00 16.19
N VAL A 284 -19.26 -40.43 14.95
CA VAL A 284 -19.67 -41.78 14.57
C VAL A 284 -18.43 -42.60 14.26
N ASP A 285 -18.39 -43.80 14.83
CA ASP A 285 -17.35 -44.78 14.58
C ASP A 285 -18.00 -46.10 14.12
N LEU A 286 -17.60 -46.58 12.96
CA LEU A 286 -18.07 -47.83 12.41
C LEU A 286 -16.86 -48.74 12.16
N SER A 287 -16.91 -49.94 12.72
CA SER A 287 -15.77 -50.91 12.52
C SER A 287 -16.25 -52.32 12.24
N TYR A 288 -15.37 -53.02 11.52
CA TYR A 288 -15.54 -54.45 11.20
C TYR A 288 -14.29 -55.20 11.68
N GLY A 289 -14.53 -56.19 12.56
CA GLY A 289 -13.52 -57.05 13.14
C GLY A 289 -13.54 -58.43 12.55
N PHE A 290 -12.45 -58.75 11.87
CA PHE A 290 -12.20 -60.07 11.34
C PHE A 290 -11.65 -60.99 12.44
N ARG A 291 -12.30 -62.12 12.70
CA ARG A 291 -11.85 -63.10 13.69
C ARG A 291 -11.36 -64.38 13.02
N GLY A 292 -10.06 -64.66 13.20
CA GLY A 292 -9.45 -65.89 12.73
C GLY A 292 -9.64 -67.04 13.72
N GLY A 293 -9.51 -68.28 13.22
CA GLY A 293 -9.59 -69.49 14.02
C GLY A 293 -10.99 -70.12 14.11
N GLU A 294 -11.10 -71.25 14.82
CA GLU A 294 -12.33 -71.98 15.04
C GLU A 294 -12.64 -72.03 16.52
N MET A 295 -13.95 -72.10 16.85
CA MET A 295 -14.48 -72.32 18.18
C MET A 295 -15.49 -73.45 18.08
N ASP A 296 -15.31 -74.52 18.88
CA ASP A 296 -16.15 -75.72 18.83
C ASP A 296 -16.32 -76.33 17.43
N GLY A 297 -15.22 -76.31 16.61
CA GLY A 297 -15.22 -76.90 15.28
C GLY A 297 -15.95 -76.05 14.20
N LYS A 298 -16.25 -74.79 14.51
CA LYS A 298 -16.88 -73.84 13.58
C LYS A 298 -16.03 -72.55 13.43
N PRO A 299 -15.96 -71.97 12.21
CA PRO A 299 -15.34 -70.63 12.04
C PRO A 299 -15.95 -69.61 12.99
N ARG A 300 -15.14 -68.75 13.60
CA ARG A 300 -15.63 -67.64 14.42
C ARG A 300 -16.33 -66.62 13.54
N SER A 301 -17.46 -66.12 14.03
CA SER A 301 -18.19 -65.04 13.33
C SER A 301 -17.47 -63.70 13.49
N ASP A 302 -17.36 -62.97 12.38
CA ASP A 302 -16.84 -61.59 12.37
C ASP A 302 -17.76 -60.66 13.19
N MET A 303 -17.23 -59.52 13.61
CA MET A 303 -17.96 -58.56 14.45
C MET A 303 -18.15 -57.22 13.68
N PHE A 304 -19.32 -56.63 13.77
CA PHE A 304 -19.57 -55.27 13.35
C PHE A 304 -19.86 -54.43 14.58
N THR A 305 -19.20 -53.27 14.69
CA THR A 305 -19.39 -52.32 15.80
C THR A 305 -19.79 -50.98 15.22
N ALA A 306 -20.86 -50.39 15.78
CA ALA A 306 -21.25 -49.01 15.52
C ALA A 306 -21.26 -48.30 16.88
N MET A 307 -20.52 -47.21 16.98
CA MET A 307 -20.41 -46.41 18.20
C MET A 307 -20.70 -44.93 17.90
N VAL A 308 -21.41 -44.28 18.78
CA VAL A 308 -21.64 -42.84 18.78
C VAL A 308 -21.03 -42.27 20.06
N SER A 309 -20.07 -41.39 19.91
CA SER A 309 -19.48 -40.63 21.04
C SER A 309 -20.03 -39.20 21.03
N VAL A 310 -20.36 -38.67 22.20
CA VAL A 310 -20.89 -37.33 22.38
C VAL A 310 -20.00 -36.58 23.36
N ASP A 311 -19.55 -35.38 22.94
CA ASP A 311 -18.79 -34.50 23.82
C ASP A 311 -19.68 -33.98 24.98
N LEU A 312 -19.09 -33.85 26.17
CA LEU A 312 -19.78 -33.33 27.34
C LEU A 312 -19.11 -32.01 27.81
N PRO A 313 -19.38 -30.89 27.12
CA PRO A 313 -18.67 -29.61 27.37
C PRO A 313 -18.87 -29.06 28.77
N PHE A 314 -19.99 -29.39 29.45
CA PHE A 314 -20.28 -28.99 30.82
C PHE A 314 -19.32 -29.58 31.86
N LEU A 315 -18.55 -30.62 31.52
CA LEU A 315 -17.52 -31.22 32.36
C LEU A 315 -16.15 -30.52 32.24
N ARG A 316 -15.97 -29.60 31.29
CA ARG A 316 -14.68 -28.93 31.01
C ARG A 316 -14.32 -27.82 32.01
N GLY A 317 -15.10 -27.62 33.08
CA GLY A 317 -14.89 -26.54 34.06
C GLY A 317 -15.01 -25.15 33.42
N GLY A 318 -14.23 -24.17 33.88
CA GLY A 318 -14.29 -22.78 33.39
C GLY A 318 -13.66 -22.52 32.02
N ARG A 319 -13.12 -23.52 31.31
CA ARG A 319 -12.38 -23.32 30.04
C ARG A 319 -13.25 -22.67 28.96
N THR A 320 -14.42 -23.21 28.69
CA THR A 320 -15.29 -22.69 27.63
C THR A 320 -15.79 -21.29 27.93
N SER A 321 -16.11 -20.99 29.21
CA SER A 321 -16.49 -19.62 29.59
C SER A 321 -15.34 -18.63 29.45
N ALA A 322 -14.10 -19.06 29.72
CA ALA A 322 -12.92 -18.24 29.52
C ALA A 322 -12.65 -17.97 28.01
N GLU A 323 -12.83 -18.97 27.14
CA GLU A 323 -12.72 -18.82 25.69
C GLU A 323 -13.75 -17.83 25.12
N VAL A 324 -15.02 -17.90 25.59
CA VAL A 324 -16.06 -16.92 25.21
C VAL A 324 -15.74 -15.54 25.75
N ALA A 325 -15.26 -15.41 26.99
CA ALA A 325 -14.88 -14.14 27.57
C ALA A 325 -13.71 -13.51 26.80
N ALA A 326 -12.71 -14.29 26.42
CA ALA A 326 -11.60 -13.82 25.57
C ALA A 326 -12.09 -13.30 24.20
N ALA A 327 -12.94 -14.07 23.52
CA ALA A 327 -13.49 -13.64 22.22
C ALA A 327 -14.32 -12.35 22.33
N ARG A 328 -15.04 -12.15 23.44
CA ARG A 328 -15.77 -10.89 23.70
C ARG A 328 -14.83 -9.72 23.93
N SER A 329 -13.75 -9.92 24.69
CA SER A 329 -12.74 -8.89 24.90
C SER A 329 -12.03 -8.52 23.61
N ASP A 330 -11.75 -9.48 22.71
CA ASP A 330 -11.18 -9.22 21.39
C ASP A 330 -12.13 -8.39 20.51
N ALA A 331 -13.43 -8.70 20.51
CA ALA A 331 -14.44 -7.94 19.79
C ALA A 331 -14.60 -6.51 20.33
N GLU A 332 -14.57 -6.34 21.66
CA GLU A 332 -14.60 -5.03 22.31
C GLU A 332 -13.36 -4.20 21.95
N GLY A 333 -12.17 -4.81 21.98
CA GLY A 333 -10.92 -4.15 21.56
C GLY A 333 -10.99 -3.65 20.12
N LEU A 334 -11.53 -4.45 19.19
CA LEU A 334 -11.73 -4.03 17.80
C LEU A 334 -12.80 -2.93 17.66
N HIS A 335 -13.83 -2.94 18.49
CA HIS A 335 -14.84 -1.88 18.52
C HIS A 335 -14.22 -0.54 18.92
N GLU A 336 -13.43 -0.52 20.00
CA GLU A 336 -12.72 0.69 20.43
C GLU A 336 -11.71 1.19 19.39
N MET A 337 -10.97 0.28 18.74
CA MET A 337 -10.07 0.64 17.63
C MET A 337 -10.84 1.26 16.45
N HIS A 338 -12.03 0.76 16.13
CA HIS A 338 -12.88 1.34 15.09
C HIS A 338 -13.33 2.76 15.44
N ILE A 339 -13.76 2.98 16.68
CA ILE A 339 -14.14 4.32 17.18
C ILE A 339 -12.96 5.29 17.11
N ASP A 340 -11.79 4.87 17.56
CA ASP A 340 -10.57 5.69 17.52
C ASP A 340 -10.20 6.07 16.09
N HIS A 341 -10.20 5.10 15.17
CA HIS A 341 -9.93 5.35 13.76
C HIS A 341 -10.95 6.31 13.12
N GLN A 342 -12.23 6.23 13.49
CA GLN A 342 -13.24 7.19 13.04
C GLN A 342 -12.91 8.62 13.50
N ARG A 343 -12.48 8.79 14.75
CA ARG A 343 -12.07 10.08 15.31
C ARG A 343 -10.85 10.63 14.59
N GLU A 344 -9.85 9.79 14.35
CA GLU A 344 -8.63 10.13 13.62
C GLU A 344 -8.95 10.62 12.20
N MET A 345 -9.77 9.88 11.46
CA MET A 345 -10.14 10.29 10.10
C MET A 345 -10.92 11.62 10.06
N ARG A 346 -11.81 11.84 11.01
CA ARG A 346 -12.53 13.14 11.13
C ARG A 346 -11.57 14.28 11.43
N ALA A 347 -10.61 14.07 12.34
CA ALA A 347 -9.59 15.07 12.65
C ALA A 347 -8.73 15.40 11.42
N MET A 348 -8.22 14.39 10.73
CA MET A 348 -7.44 14.58 9.49
C MET A 348 -8.24 15.31 8.40
N LEU A 349 -9.54 15.04 8.28
CA LEU A 349 -10.40 15.73 7.31
C LEU A 349 -10.59 17.20 7.69
N ALA A 350 -10.87 17.49 8.96
CA ALA A 350 -11.04 18.85 9.46
C ALA A 350 -9.75 19.66 9.29
N GLU A 351 -8.59 19.10 9.61
CA GLU A 351 -7.29 19.74 9.40
C GLU A 351 -7.05 20.07 7.92
N ALA A 352 -7.24 19.10 7.03
CA ALA A 352 -7.07 19.29 5.60
C ALA A 352 -8.04 20.34 5.03
N TRP A 353 -9.28 20.38 5.51
CA TRP A 353 -10.28 21.34 5.10
C TRP A 353 -9.92 22.77 5.55
N ILE A 354 -9.45 22.95 6.80
CA ILE A 354 -8.97 24.22 7.31
C ILE A 354 -7.77 24.68 6.48
N GLU A 355 -6.82 23.77 6.20
CA GLU A 355 -5.61 24.11 5.44
C GLU A 355 -5.94 24.57 4.03
N VAL A 356 -6.80 23.86 3.28
CA VAL A 356 -7.21 24.28 1.92
C VAL A 356 -7.83 25.68 1.93
N ARG A 357 -8.71 25.95 2.88
CA ARG A 357 -9.36 27.26 2.98
C ARG A 357 -8.39 28.38 3.34
N ARG A 358 -7.57 28.16 4.37
CA ARG A 358 -6.59 29.16 4.83
C ARG A 358 -5.51 29.42 3.79
N ALA A 359 -4.95 28.36 3.22
CA ALA A 359 -3.97 28.50 2.14
C ALA A 359 -4.57 29.24 0.94
N GLY A 360 -5.83 28.96 0.58
CA GLY A 360 -6.53 29.69 -0.49
C GLY A 360 -6.75 31.18 -0.20
N GLU A 361 -7.08 31.56 1.05
CA GLU A 361 -7.21 32.96 1.47
C GLU A 361 -5.85 33.66 1.43
N ILE A 362 -4.80 33.02 1.94
CA ILE A 362 -3.44 33.56 1.96
C ILE A 362 -2.89 33.70 0.54
N GLU A 363 -3.07 32.67 -0.30
CA GLU A 363 -2.64 32.71 -1.70
C GLU A 363 -3.25 33.89 -2.45
N LYS A 364 -4.56 34.12 -2.25
CA LYS A 364 -5.25 35.28 -2.81
C LYS A 364 -4.65 36.61 -2.33
N PHE A 365 -4.36 36.74 -1.04
CA PHE A 365 -3.71 37.93 -0.47
C PHE A 365 -2.31 38.16 -1.08
N TYR A 366 -1.54 37.11 -1.32
CA TYR A 366 -0.27 37.24 -2.02
C TYR A 366 -0.45 37.74 -3.45
N GLU A 367 -1.45 37.23 -4.17
CA GLU A 367 -1.74 37.61 -5.56
C GLU A 367 -2.27 39.04 -5.72
N THR A 368 -3.15 39.46 -4.81
CA THR A 368 -3.83 40.77 -4.92
C THR A 368 -3.04 41.92 -4.29
N ASP A 369 -2.25 41.65 -3.25
CA ASP A 369 -1.60 42.69 -2.45
C ASP A 369 -0.08 42.58 -2.43
N LEU A 370 0.48 41.46 -1.97
CA LEU A 370 1.91 41.36 -1.66
C LEU A 370 2.79 41.31 -2.92
N LEU A 371 2.45 40.52 -3.93
CA LEU A 371 3.24 40.41 -5.17
C LEU A 371 3.23 41.75 -5.96
N PRO A 372 2.07 42.41 -6.18
CA PRO A 372 2.07 43.69 -6.84
C PRO A 372 2.88 44.76 -6.06
N LEU A 373 2.80 44.80 -4.71
CA LEU A 373 3.55 45.73 -3.89
C LEU A 373 5.06 45.46 -3.93
N ALA A 374 5.46 44.18 -3.91
CA ALA A 374 6.86 43.79 -4.04
C ALA A 374 7.43 44.22 -5.40
N ASP A 375 6.70 44.01 -6.50
CA ASP A 375 7.09 44.43 -7.85
C ASP A 375 7.17 45.96 -7.97
N GLN A 376 6.20 46.69 -7.42
CA GLN A 376 6.25 48.17 -7.37
C GLN A 376 7.47 48.65 -6.59
N THR A 377 7.83 47.99 -5.48
CA THR A 377 9.00 48.33 -4.69
C THR A 377 10.28 48.15 -5.49
N VAL A 378 10.39 47.06 -6.24
CA VAL A 378 11.52 46.82 -7.15
C VAL A 378 11.63 47.89 -8.21
N GLN A 379 10.50 48.28 -8.84
CA GLN A 379 10.50 49.32 -9.86
C GLN A 379 10.90 50.68 -9.27
N ALA A 380 10.38 51.03 -8.09
CA ALA A 380 10.72 52.28 -7.40
C ALA A 380 12.21 52.33 -7.04
N ALA A 381 12.77 51.23 -6.49
CA ALA A 381 14.20 51.14 -6.19
C ALA A 381 15.07 51.28 -7.45
N LEU A 382 14.68 50.65 -8.56
CA LEU A 382 15.39 50.74 -9.82
C LEU A 382 15.38 52.18 -10.42
N LEU A 383 14.24 52.85 -10.36
CA LEU A 383 14.13 54.23 -10.80
C LEU A 383 14.95 55.19 -9.93
N ALA A 384 14.92 55.01 -8.62
CA ALA A 384 15.68 55.82 -7.66
C ALA A 384 17.22 55.61 -7.89
N TYR A 385 17.66 54.39 -8.15
CA TYR A 385 19.06 54.09 -8.46
C TYR A 385 19.51 54.73 -9.76
N ARG A 386 18.69 54.65 -10.82
CA ARG A 386 18.97 55.31 -12.11
C ARG A 386 19.04 56.82 -11.96
N GLY A 387 18.27 57.37 -11.03
CA GLY A 387 18.31 58.78 -10.68
C GLY A 387 19.38 59.17 -9.65
N ASN A 388 20.30 58.26 -9.34
CA ASN A 388 21.36 58.45 -8.33
C ASN A 388 20.87 58.83 -6.91
N ARG A 389 19.63 58.36 -6.55
CA ARG A 389 18.95 58.64 -5.28
C ARG A 389 18.83 57.40 -4.39
N ALA A 390 19.23 56.26 -4.84
CA ALA A 390 19.30 54.97 -4.08
C ALA A 390 20.64 54.29 -4.32
N MET A 391 21.01 53.43 -3.38
CA MET A 391 22.21 52.62 -3.50
C MET A 391 21.93 51.31 -4.28
N PHE A 392 23.00 50.67 -4.72
CA PHE A 392 22.91 49.34 -5.34
C PHE A 392 22.22 48.32 -4.45
N ASP A 393 22.54 48.32 -3.16
CA ASP A 393 21.99 47.44 -2.14
C ASP A 393 20.48 47.56 -1.97
N ASP A 394 19.90 48.79 -2.14
CA ASP A 394 18.45 48.99 -2.08
C ASP A 394 17.68 48.21 -3.15
N ILE A 395 18.24 48.12 -4.36
CA ILE A 395 17.60 47.36 -5.45
C ILE A 395 17.70 45.87 -5.17
N VAL A 396 18.88 45.40 -4.73
CA VAL A 396 19.14 43.99 -4.43
C VAL A 396 18.22 43.54 -3.29
N ALA A 397 18.09 44.36 -2.24
CA ALA A 397 17.18 44.07 -1.12
C ALA A 397 15.72 43.98 -1.58
N ALA A 398 15.23 44.96 -2.37
CA ALA A 398 13.88 44.93 -2.92
C ALA A 398 13.63 43.66 -3.78
N ARG A 399 14.60 43.29 -4.58
CA ARG A 399 14.52 42.12 -5.46
C ARG A 399 14.54 40.80 -4.69
N ARG A 400 15.31 40.73 -3.59
CA ARG A 400 15.33 39.57 -2.68
C ARG A 400 13.97 39.37 -2.02
N VAL A 401 13.37 40.46 -1.51
CA VAL A 401 12.00 40.43 -0.95
C VAL A 401 10.98 39.95 -1.96
N ALA A 402 11.06 40.39 -3.22
CA ALA A 402 10.17 39.95 -4.29
C ALA A 402 10.32 38.44 -4.58
N LEU A 403 11.57 37.93 -4.66
CA LEU A 403 11.84 36.50 -4.83
C LEU A 403 11.27 35.70 -3.65
N GLU A 404 11.57 36.08 -2.40
CA GLU A 404 11.07 35.41 -1.21
C GLU A 404 9.54 35.38 -1.16
N THR A 405 8.89 36.49 -1.54
CA THR A 405 7.43 36.59 -1.64
C THR A 405 6.87 35.63 -2.69
N GLY A 406 7.52 35.53 -3.86
CA GLY A 406 7.15 34.60 -4.92
C GLY A 406 7.29 33.13 -4.50
N LEU A 407 8.43 32.79 -3.87
CA LEU A 407 8.68 31.43 -3.36
C LEU A 407 7.68 31.04 -2.26
N LYS A 408 7.35 31.95 -1.33
CA LYS A 408 6.34 31.70 -0.30
C LYS A 408 4.96 31.45 -0.91
N ARG A 409 4.54 32.26 -1.90
CA ARG A 409 3.28 32.01 -2.60
C ARG A 409 3.25 30.61 -3.26
N LEU A 410 4.33 30.21 -3.94
CA LEU A 410 4.42 28.88 -4.54
C LEU A 410 4.32 27.78 -3.49
N ARG A 411 4.96 27.93 -2.32
CA ARG A 411 4.87 26.95 -1.23
C ARG A 411 3.43 26.84 -0.70
N ILE A 412 2.75 27.96 -0.47
CA ILE A 412 1.34 28.01 -0.04
C ILE A 412 0.43 27.30 -1.05
N ALA A 413 0.66 27.51 -2.36
CA ALA A 413 -0.08 26.82 -3.41
C ALA A 413 0.16 25.29 -3.40
N ALA A 414 1.40 24.86 -3.12
CA ALA A 414 1.75 23.44 -2.98
C ALA A 414 1.09 22.84 -1.73
N ASP A 415 1.14 23.49 -0.57
CA ASP A 415 0.53 23.04 0.68
C ASP A 415 -1.00 22.91 0.51
N ARG A 416 -1.65 23.90 -0.13
CA ARG A 416 -3.07 23.84 -0.49
C ARG A 416 -3.38 22.61 -1.37
N ALA A 417 -2.57 22.36 -2.38
CA ALA A 417 -2.76 21.24 -3.29
C ALA A 417 -2.61 19.88 -2.56
N GLN A 418 -1.65 19.75 -1.66
CA GLN A 418 -1.49 18.56 -0.83
C GLN A 418 -2.68 18.33 0.09
N ALA A 419 -3.16 19.39 0.76
CA ALA A 419 -4.34 19.34 1.60
C ALA A 419 -5.60 18.95 0.79
N GLN A 420 -5.73 19.46 -0.46
CA GLN A 420 -6.81 19.06 -1.37
C GLN A 420 -6.74 17.54 -1.67
N TYR A 421 -5.58 17.01 -1.99
CA TYR A 421 -5.42 15.57 -2.24
C TYR A 421 -5.65 14.71 -0.99
N GLN A 422 -5.42 15.26 0.19
CA GLN A 422 -5.80 14.61 1.44
C GLN A 422 -7.32 14.53 1.60
N ILE A 423 -8.06 15.58 1.24
CA ILE A 423 -9.52 15.57 1.21
C ILE A 423 -10.04 14.58 0.18
N ASP A 424 -9.45 14.55 -1.02
CA ASP A 424 -9.83 13.61 -2.07
C ASP A 424 -9.67 12.15 -1.62
N TYR A 425 -8.58 11.85 -0.92
CA TYR A 425 -8.36 10.53 -0.32
C TYR A 425 -9.44 10.19 0.71
N LEU A 426 -9.71 11.10 1.67
CA LEU A 426 -10.62 10.85 2.78
C LEU A 426 -12.09 10.83 2.35
N ALA A 427 -12.51 11.75 1.48
CA ALA A 427 -13.91 11.88 1.05
C ALA A 427 -14.23 11.09 -0.24
N GLY A 428 -13.24 10.47 -0.87
CA GLY A 428 -13.45 9.69 -2.10
C GLY A 428 -13.90 10.53 -3.28
N VAL A 429 -13.55 11.82 -3.29
CA VAL A 429 -13.78 12.71 -4.43
C VAL A 429 -12.71 12.39 -5.46
N SER A 430 -13.10 11.76 -6.58
CA SER A 430 -12.23 11.70 -7.75
C SER A 430 -12.26 13.08 -8.42
N PRO A 431 -11.10 13.62 -8.80
CA PRO A 431 -11.02 14.86 -9.56
C PRO A 431 -11.68 14.72 -10.94
#